data_d0cd8d3b7a82008a5bb3365ba08687f1
#
_entry.id   d0cd8d3b7a82008a5bb3365ba08687f1
#
_cell.length_a   1.000
_cell.length_b   1.000
_cell.length_c   1.000
_cell.angle_alpha   90.00
_cell.angle_beta   90.00
_cell.angle_gamma   90.00
#
_symmetry.space_group_name_H-M   'P 1'
#
loop_
_entity.id
_entity.type
_entity.pdbx_description
1 polymer ?
#
loop_
_entity_poly.entity_id
_entity_poly.type
_entity_poly.pdbx_seq_one_letter_code
_entity_poly.pdbx_strand_id
1 'polypeptide(L)'
;KSTWEYIIINYRLPKAITAILVGMGLSISGLLMQTLFRNPLAGPYVLGLSSGASLGVAFVLLGASLLPPFLSTLLLSSYGVVLASTIGSSVVLLAVLMVSQKLRDTMAILIVGLMFGSFTSAIVGVLTYFSSAEQLQKFTFWSMGNLGNLSWSSIVILTVCVGIGLLLSLFSIKPLNAL
;
A
#
# COMPACT_ATOMS: atom_id res chain seq x y z
N LYS A 1 22.11 -28.59 11.05
CA LYS A 1 21.05 -27.68 11.55
C LYS A 1 19.78 -28.47 11.73
N SER A 2 19.13 -28.38 12.89
CA SER A 2 17.89 -29.11 13.14
C SER A 2 16.77 -28.53 12.24
N THR A 3 15.84 -29.35 11.80
CA THR A 3 14.68 -28.93 11.00
C THR A 3 13.90 -27.78 11.68
N TRP A 4 13.84 -27.80 13.00
CA TRP A 4 13.21 -26.75 13.80
C TRP A 4 13.92 -25.40 13.71
N GLU A 5 15.25 -25.40 13.76
CA GLU A 5 16.06 -24.17 13.60
C GLU A 5 15.86 -23.55 12.23
N TYR A 6 15.81 -24.37 11.18
CA TYR A 6 15.53 -23.90 9.82
C TYR A 6 14.14 -23.24 9.69
N ILE A 7 13.10 -23.86 10.26
CA ILE A 7 11.74 -23.33 10.23
C ILE A 7 11.65 -22.02 11.00
N ILE A 8 12.30 -21.92 12.16
CA ILE A 8 12.26 -20.71 12.98
C ILE A 8 12.93 -19.54 12.23
N ILE A 9 14.16 -19.76 11.73
CA ILE A 9 14.95 -18.67 11.14
C ILE A 9 14.40 -18.22 9.78
N ASN A 10 13.90 -19.15 8.96
CA ASN A 10 13.53 -18.81 7.58
C ASN A 10 12.03 -18.53 7.39
N TYR A 11 11.17 -18.92 8.31
CA TYR A 11 9.72 -18.73 8.18
C TYR A 11 9.10 -17.96 9.34
N ARG A 12 9.34 -18.37 10.59
CA ARG A 12 8.66 -17.77 11.73
C ARG A 12 9.20 -16.40 12.10
N LEU A 13 10.51 -16.28 12.17
CA LEU A 13 11.19 -15.04 12.56
C LEU A 13 10.96 -13.91 11.53
N PRO A 14 11.13 -14.12 10.21
CA PRO A 14 10.79 -13.14 9.19
C PRO A 14 9.34 -12.66 9.28
N LYS A 15 8.40 -13.58 9.45
CA LYS A 15 6.98 -13.26 9.58
C LYS A 15 6.69 -12.42 10.83
N ALA A 16 7.27 -12.76 11.97
CA ALA A 16 7.08 -12.01 13.22
C ALA A 16 7.64 -10.58 13.12
N ILE A 17 8.86 -10.43 12.58
CA ILE A 17 9.48 -9.11 12.38
C ILE A 17 8.64 -8.28 11.41
N THR A 18 8.22 -8.85 10.30
CA THR A 18 7.37 -8.17 9.32
C THR A 18 6.06 -7.70 9.95
N ALA A 19 5.41 -8.54 10.76
CA ALA A 19 4.16 -8.17 11.45
C ALA A 19 4.36 -6.99 12.40
N ILE A 20 5.47 -6.96 13.14
CA ILE A 20 5.81 -5.85 14.05
C ILE A 20 6.05 -4.57 13.24
N LEU A 21 6.85 -4.62 12.17
CA LEU A 21 7.17 -3.45 11.36
C LEU A 21 5.91 -2.87 10.69
N VAL A 22 5.08 -3.73 10.09
CA VAL A 22 3.82 -3.31 9.47
C VAL A 22 2.87 -2.72 10.52
N GLY A 23 2.74 -3.37 11.69
CA GLY A 23 1.92 -2.89 12.78
C GLY A 23 2.37 -1.51 13.29
N MET A 24 3.67 -1.28 13.47
CA MET A 24 4.22 0.02 13.85
C MET A 24 3.90 1.10 12.80
N GLY A 25 4.15 0.81 11.53
CA GLY A 25 3.87 1.75 10.44
C GLY A 25 2.39 2.13 10.36
N LEU A 26 1.51 1.13 10.43
CA LEU A 26 0.05 1.36 10.40
C LEU A 26 -0.45 2.12 11.64
N SER A 27 0.06 1.81 12.82
CA SER A 27 -0.34 2.48 14.06
C SER A 27 -0.01 3.97 14.03
N ILE A 28 1.20 4.32 13.58
CA ILE A 28 1.64 5.72 13.53
C ILE A 28 0.94 6.47 12.42
N SER A 29 0.84 5.90 11.23
CA SER A 29 0.09 6.54 10.14
C SER A 29 -1.39 6.72 10.50
N GLY A 30 -1.99 5.74 11.18
CA GLY A 30 -3.35 5.84 11.72
C GLY A 30 -3.49 6.98 12.72
N LEU A 31 -2.58 7.08 13.69
CA LEU A 31 -2.58 8.16 14.67
C LEU A 31 -2.46 9.55 14.02
N LEU A 32 -1.56 9.70 13.04
CA LEU A 32 -1.41 10.96 12.31
C LEU A 32 -2.69 11.34 11.55
N MET A 33 -3.35 10.37 10.92
CA MET A 33 -4.62 10.58 10.22
C MET A 33 -5.74 10.95 11.19
N GLN A 34 -5.87 10.24 12.31
CA GLN A 34 -6.88 10.53 13.33
C GLN A 34 -6.71 11.95 13.90
N THR A 35 -5.48 12.36 14.14
CA THR A 35 -5.17 13.71 14.63
C THR A 35 -5.47 14.77 13.57
N LEU A 36 -5.00 14.57 12.33
CA LEU A 36 -5.19 15.52 11.23
C LEU A 36 -6.68 15.76 10.93
N PHE A 37 -7.47 14.69 10.89
CA PHE A 37 -8.89 14.75 10.57
C PHE A 37 -9.79 14.94 11.80
N ARG A 38 -9.20 15.00 13.00
CA ARG A 38 -9.94 15.05 14.27
C ARG A 38 -11.07 14.01 14.34
N ASN A 39 -10.80 12.83 13.78
CA ASN A 39 -11.76 11.75 13.67
C ASN A 39 -11.09 10.42 14.07
N PRO A 40 -11.53 9.76 15.15
CA PRO A 40 -10.93 8.52 15.62
C PRO A 40 -11.12 7.34 14.64
N LEU A 41 -11.99 7.48 13.66
CA LEU A 41 -12.22 6.46 12.62
C LEU A 41 -11.37 6.68 11.37
N ALA A 42 -10.61 7.78 11.28
CA ALA A 42 -9.76 8.06 10.14
C ALA A 42 -8.54 7.13 10.13
N GLY A 43 -8.22 6.61 8.96
CA GLY A 43 -7.03 5.81 8.71
C GLY A 43 -6.40 6.16 7.37
N PRO A 44 -5.18 5.72 7.09
CA PRO A 44 -4.47 6.06 5.84
C PRO A 44 -5.22 5.60 4.57
N TYR A 45 -6.04 4.57 4.68
CA TYR A 45 -6.86 4.07 3.57
C TYR A 45 -7.94 5.06 3.10
N VAL A 46 -8.37 5.98 3.95
CA VAL A 46 -9.43 6.95 3.63
C VAL A 46 -9.02 7.91 2.50
N LEU A 47 -7.71 8.14 2.34
CA LEU A 47 -7.17 8.95 1.25
C LEU A 47 -7.03 8.18 -0.07
N GLY A 48 -7.62 6.99 -0.18
CA GLY A 48 -7.57 6.19 -1.41
C GLY A 48 -6.24 5.47 -1.66
N LEU A 49 -5.32 5.44 -0.68
CA LEU A 49 -4.00 4.81 -0.84
C LEU A 49 -4.09 3.33 -1.20
N SER A 50 -4.95 2.57 -0.51
CA SER A 50 -5.14 1.13 -0.76
C SER A 50 -5.74 0.86 -2.12
N SER A 51 -6.74 1.64 -2.53
CA SER A 51 -7.36 1.50 -3.85
C SER A 51 -6.42 1.94 -4.97
N GLY A 52 -5.58 2.96 -4.74
CA GLY A 52 -4.50 3.34 -5.64
C GLY A 52 -3.45 2.25 -5.81
N ALA A 53 -3.02 1.62 -4.70
CA ALA A 53 -2.13 0.46 -4.75
C ALA A 53 -2.73 -0.70 -5.55
N SER A 54 -4.01 -1.01 -5.30
CA SER A 54 -4.76 -2.04 -6.04
C SER A 54 -4.84 -1.71 -7.53
N LEU A 55 -5.07 -0.45 -7.88
CA LEU A 55 -5.09 0.00 -9.29
C LEU A 55 -3.74 -0.20 -9.96
N GLY A 56 -2.64 0.19 -9.33
CA GLY A 56 -1.29 0.00 -9.88
C GLY A 56 -0.98 -1.47 -10.13
N VAL A 57 -1.31 -2.35 -9.17
CA VAL A 57 -1.10 -3.79 -9.31
C VAL A 57 -2.07 -4.41 -10.32
N ALA A 58 -3.31 -3.94 -10.40
CA ALA A 58 -4.27 -4.39 -11.41
C ALA A 58 -3.75 -4.12 -12.83
N PHE A 59 -3.19 -2.95 -13.10
CA PHE A 59 -2.57 -2.66 -14.41
C PHE A 59 -1.45 -3.63 -14.76
N VAL A 60 -0.66 -4.06 -13.78
CA VAL A 60 0.45 -4.99 -14.01
C VAL A 60 -0.04 -6.44 -14.13
N LEU A 61 -0.85 -6.92 -13.17
CA LEU A 61 -1.26 -8.33 -13.13
C LEU A 61 -2.38 -8.64 -14.14
N LEU A 62 -3.37 -7.77 -14.25
CA LEU A 62 -4.52 -7.97 -15.12
C LEU A 62 -4.24 -7.47 -16.55
N GLY A 63 -3.41 -6.43 -16.69
CA GLY A 63 -2.99 -5.89 -17.98
C GLY A 63 -1.76 -6.58 -18.59
N ALA A 64 -1.22 -7.63 -17.97
CA ALA A 64 0.02 -8.30 -18.40
C ALA A 64 -0.05 -8.82 -19.85
N SER A 65 -1.24 -9.22 -20.32
CA SER A 65 -1.47 -9.70 -21.68
C SER A 65 -1.32 -8.61 -22.75
N LEU A 66 -1.43 -7.35 -22.38
CA LEU A 66 -1.28 -6.19 -23.27
C LEU A 66 0.17 -5.69 -23.34
N LEU A 67 1.04 -6.20 -22.46
CA LEU A 67 2.43 -5.75 -22.36
C LEU A 67 3.36 -6.59 -23.25
N PRO A 68 4.41 -5.99 -23.84
CA PRO A 68 5.46 -6.75 -24.51
C PRO A 68 6.11 -7.76 -23.56
N PRO A 69 6.56 -8.95 -24.05
CA PRO A 69 7.12 -10.01 -23.19
C PRO A 69 8.28 -9.56 -22.27
N PHE A 70 9.13 -8.67 -22.76
CA PHE A 70 10.22 -8.10 -21.98
C PHE A 70 9.71 -7.29 -20.76
N LEU A 71 8.68 -6.47 -20.97
CA LEU A 71 8.14 -5.62 -19.91
C LEU A 71 7.29 -6.42 -18.91
N SER A 72 6.56 -7.42 -19.41
CA SER A 72 5.75 -8.29 -18.55
C SER A 72 6.60 -9.10 -17.57
N THR A 73 7.75 -9.66 -18.00
CA THR A 73 8.65 -10.40 -17.08
C THR A 73 9.24 -9.51 -15.99
N LEU A 74 9.59 -8.26 -16.30
CA LEU A 74 10.10 -7.30 -15.33
C LEU A 74 9.02 -6.88 -14.32
N LEU A 75 7.85 -6.51 -14.81
CA LEU A 75 6.75 -5.99 -14.00
C LEU A 75 6.03 -7.06 -13.17
N LEU A 76 5.98 -8.31 -13.65
CA LEU A 76 5.41 -9.44 -12.91
C LEU A 76 6.36 -9.98 -11.82
N SER A 77 7.59 -9.47 -11.73
CA SER A 77 8.49 -9.79 -10.61
C SER A 77 7.93 -9.25 -9.29
N SER A 78 8.34 -9.83 -8.16
CA SER A 78 7.95 -9.34 -6.83
C SER A 78 8.27 -7.86 -6.63
N TYR A 79 9.40 -7.38 -7.13
CA TYR A 79 9.77 -5.96 -7.06
C TYR A 79 8.91 -5.09 -7.98
N GLY A 80 8.55 -5.59 -9.17
CA GLY A 80 7.68 -4.89 -10.11
C GLY A 80 6.29 -4.65 -9.52
N VAL A 81 5.71 -5.64 -8.85
CA VAL A 81 4.42 -5.52 -8.15
C VAL A 81 4.51 -4.51 -6.99
N VAL A 82 5.59 -4.51 -6.21
CA VAL A 82 5.82 -3.52 -5.14
C VAL A 82 5.93 -2.11 -5.72
N LEU A 83 6.69 -1.92 -6.79
CA LEU A 83 6.80 -0.63 -7.47
C LEU A 83 5.45 -0.17 -8.03
N ALA A 84 4.70 -1.06 -8.68
CA ALA A 84 3.39 -0.74 -9.22
C ALA A 84 2.40 -0.30 -8.13
N SER A 85 2.36 -1.00 -6.99
CA SER A 85 1.51 -0.62 -5.85
C SER A 85 1.92 0.74 -5.27
N THR A 86 3.23 0.98 -5.14
CA THR A 86 3.75 2.25 -4.62
C THR A 86 3.45 3.41 -5.55
N ILE A 87 3.65 3.24 -6.86
CA ILE A 87 3.32 4.26 -7.86
C ILE A 87 1.82 4.52 -7.87
N GLY A 88 0.99 3.48 -7.89
CA GLY A 88 -0.46 3.61 -7.90
C GLY A 88 -1.00 4.36 -6.67
N SER A 89 -0.53 4.01 -5.46
CA SER A 89 -0.90 4.73 -4.24
C SER A 89 -0.41 6.18 -4.26
N SER A 90 0.81 6.44 -4.75
CA SER A 90 1.37 7.79 -4.85
C SER A 90 0.59 8.67 -5.84
N VAL A 91 0.19 8.13 -6.98
CA VAL A 91 -0.61 8.86 -7.98
C VAL A 91 -1.96 9.26 -7.39
N VAL A 92 -2.65 8.35 -6.73
CA VAL A 92 -3.95 8.66 -6.10
C VAL A 92 -3.78 9.67 -4.96
N LEU A 93 -2.76 9.51 -4.12
CA LEU A 93 -2.47 10.47 -3.06
C LEU A 93 -2.19 11.87 -3.62
N LEU A 94 -1.36 11.98 -4.66
CA LEU A 94 -1.06 13.26 -5.30
C LEU A 94 -2.32 13.89 -5.91
N ALA A 95 -3.19 13.09 -6.54
CA ALA A 95 -4.47 13.58 -7.07
C ALA A 95 -5.37 14.12 -5.97
N VAL A 96 -5.49 13.40 -4.85
CA VAL A 96 -6.25 13.86 -3.67
C VAL A 96 -5.64 15.15 -3.11
N LEU A 97 -4.31 15.23 -2.96
CA LEU A 97 -3.63 16.42 -2.46
C LEU A 97 -3.80 17.63 -3.39
N MET A 98 -3.73 17.45 -4.71
CA MET A 98 -3.95 18.53 -5.67
C MET A 98 -5.37 19.13 -5.55
N VAL A 99 -6.38 18.27 -5.39
CA VAL A 99 -7.76 18.72 -5.20
C VAL A 99 -7.93 19.36 -3.81
N SER A 100 -7.31 18.80 -2.78
CA SER A 100 -7.42 19.26 -1.40
C SER A 100 -6.85 20.66 -1.18
N GLN A 101 -5.88 21.11 -2.00
CA GLN A 101 -5.34 22.47 -1.91
C GLN A 101 -6.40 23.57 -2.09
N LYS A 102 -7.49 23.25 -2.77
CA LYS A 102 -8.62 24.16 -3.00
C LYS A 102 -9.70 24.07 -1.92
N LEU A 103 -9.59 23.10 -1.01
CA LEU A 103 -10.57 22.83 0.03
C LEU A 103 -10.04 23.35 1.37
N ARG A 104 -10.90 24.05 2.10
CA ARG A 104 -10.59 24.56 3.46
C ARG A 104 -11.07 23.63 4.57
N ASP A 105 -11.98 22.73 4.23
CA ASP A 105 -12.61 21.81 5.18
C ASP A 105 -11.94 20.43 5.11
N THR A 106 -11.47 19.98 6.25
CA THR A 106 -10.81 18.68 6.42
C THR A 106 -11.75 17.51 6.10
N MET A 107 -13.05 17.65 6.40
CA MET A 107 -14.04 16.62 6.06
C MET A 107 -14.25 16.49 4.55
N ALA A 108 -14.18 17.61 3.82
CA ALA A 108 -14.25 17.58 2.36
C ALA A 108 -13.07 16.81 1.75
N ILE A 109 -11.87 16.87 2.34
CA ILE A 109 -10.70 16.09 1.89
C ILE A 109 -10.95 14.59 2.05
N LEU A 110 -11.56 14.16 3.16
CA LEU A 110 -11.96 12.77 3.36
C LEU A 110 -12.92 12.29 2.28
N ILE A 111 -13.92 13.08 1.96
CA ILE A 111 -14.90 12.75 0.92
C ILE A 111 -14.22 12.62 -0.45
N VAL A 112 -13.32 13.54 -0.79
CA VAL A 112 -12.52 13.45 -2.02
C VAL A 112 -11.68 12.18 -2.06
N GLY A 113 -11.03 11.81 -0.96
CA GLY A 113 -10.28 10.55 -0.85
C GLY A 113 -11.15 9.32 -1.13
N LEU A 114 -12.34 9.26 -0.53
CA LEU A 114 -13.31 8.19 -0.77
C LEU A 114 -13.81 8.15 -2.23
N MET A 115 -14.03 9.33 -2.84
CA MET A 115 -14.42 9.42 -4.26
C MET A 115 -13.33 8.87 -5.18
N PHE A 116 -12.06 9.26 -4.97
CA PHE A 116 -10.94 8.71 -5.72
C PHE A 116 -10.79 7.20 -5.48
N GLY A 117 -11.00 6.74 -4.24
CA GLY A 117 -11.02 5.33 -3.90
C GLY A 117 -12.09 4.55 -4.67
N SER A 118 -13.31 5.07 -4.74
CA SER A 118 -14.41 4.46 -5.49
C SER A 118 -14.15 4.47 -7.00
N PHE A 119 -13.60 5.57 -7.52
CA PHE A 119 -13.26 5.68 -8.93
C PHE A 119 -12.17 4.67 -9.34
N THR A 120 -11.09 4.56 -8.57
CA THR A 120 -10.04 3.57 -8.83
C THR A 120 -10.56 2.14 -8.71
N SER A 121 -11.43 1.85 -7.74
CA SER A 121 -12.06 0.54 -7.59
C SER A 121 -12.96 0.18 -8.78
N ALA A 122 -13.66 1.14 -9.35
CA ALA A 122 -14.45 0.93 -10.57
C ALA A 122 -13.55 0.54 -11.77
N ILE A 123 -12.40 1.21 -11.93
CA ILE A 123 -11.43 0.84 -12.98
C ILE A 123 -10.89 -0.58 -12.76
N VAL A 124 -10.54 -0.94 -11.52
CA VAL A 124 -10.12 -2.30 -11.18
C VAL A 124 -11.22 -3.31 -11.52
N GLY A 125 -12.49 -2.99 -11.23
CA GLY A 125 -13.63 -3.82 -11.60
C GLY A 125 -13.74 -4.08 -13.11
N VAL A 126 -13.50 -3.05 -13.93
CA VAL A 126 -13.45 -3.21 -15.39
C VAL A 126 -12.27 -4.10 -15.82
N LEU A 127 -11.08 -3.89 -15.26
CA LEU A 127 -9.90 -4.70 -15.57
C LEU A 127 -10.12 -6.18 -15.19
N THR A 128 -10.74 -6.45 -14.05
CA THR A 128 -11.04 -7.82 -13.61
C THR A 128 -12.02 -8.52 -14.54
N TYR A 129 -12.99 -7.80 -15.10
CA TYR A 129 -13.95 -8.36 -16.04
C TYR A 129 -13.30 -8.87 -17.33
N PHE A 130 -12.29 -8.17 -17.84
CA PHE A 130 -11.57 -8.54 -19.07
C PHE A 130 -10.38 -9.49 -18.83
N SER A 131 -10.12 -9.90 -17.60
CA SER A 131 -8.94 -10.68 -17.24
C SER A 131 -9.17 -12.17 -17.33
N SER A 132 -8.10 -12.95 -17.54
CA SER A 132 -8.15 -14.41 -17.46
C SER A 132 -8.31 -14.88 -16.01
N ALA A 133 -8.79 -16.10 -15.82
CA ALA A 133 -8.93 -16.70 -14.49
C ALA A 133 -7.62 -16.74 -13.71
N GLU A 134 -6.49 -17.00 -14.39
CA GLU A 134 -5.17 -17.05 -13.78
C GLU A 134 -4.71 -15.65 -13.29
N GLN A 135 -4.92 -14.61 -14.09
CA GLN A 135 -4.61 -13.24 -13.73
C GLN A 135 -5.45 -12.78 -12.54
N LEU A 136 -6.75 -13.07 -12.58
CA LEU A 136 -7.68 -12.76 -11.49
C LEU A 136 -7.28 -13.47 -10.21
N GLN A 137 -6.87 -14.75 -10.27
CA GLN A 137 -6.39 -15.50 -9.12
C GLN A 137 -5.15 -14.82 -8.49
N LYS A 138 -4.14 -14.47 -9.31
CA LYS A 138 -2.94 -13.78 -8.83
C LYS A 138 -3.26 -12.45 -8.16
N PHE A 139 -4.15 -11.66 -8.77
CA PHE A 139 -4.59 -10.39 -8.20
C PHE A 139 -5.34 -10.57 -6.88
N THR A 140 -6.23 -11.56 -6.80
CA THR A 140 -7.00 -11.87 -5.59
C THR A 140 -6.07 -12.29 -4.44
N PHE A 141 -5.11 -13.19 -4.69
CA PHE A 141 -4.12 -13.57 -3.67
C PHE A 141 -3.27 -12.38 -3.20
N TRP A 142 -2.88 -11.51 -4.12
CA TRP A 142 -2.16 -10.30 -3.75
C TRP A 142 -3.03 -9.38 -2.87
N SER A 143 -4.29 -9.18 -3.22
CA SER A 143 -5.22 -8.30 -2.49
C SER A 143 -5.56 -8.77 -1.07
N MET A 144 -5.50 -10.08 -0.82
CA MET A 144 -5.69 -10.66 0.53
C MET A 144 -4.54 -10.31 1.48
N GLY A 145 -3.36 -9.98 0.93
CA GLY A 145 -2.16 -9.69 1.70
C GLY A 145 -1.49 -10.96 2.27
N ASN A 146 -0.17 -10.92 2.38
CA ASN A 146 0.60 -12.00 2.97
C ASN A 146 1.86 -11.46 3.65
N LEU A 147 2.06 -11.82 4.91
CA LEU A 147 3.26 -11.48 5.68
C LEU A 147 4.32 -12.59 5.66
N GLY A 148 4.04 -13.73 5.02
CA GLY A 148 4.84 -14.96 5.16
C GLY A 148 5.96 -15.16 4.16
N ASN A 149 6.03 -14.39 3.07
CA ASN A 149 6.94 -14.63 1.96
C ASN A 149 8.03 -13.55 1.79
N LEU A 150 8.36 -12.81 2.86
CA LEU A 150 9.43 -11.82 2.77
C LEU A 150 10.79 -12.47 2.99
N SER A 151 11.71 -12.18 2.05
CA SER A 151 13.13 -12.49 2.21
C SER A 151 13.77 -11.54 3.24
N TRP A 152 14.90 -11.93 3.82
CA TRP A 152 15.64 -11.08 4.76
C TRP A 152 16.04 -9.73 4.14
N SER A 153 16.40 -9.70 2.86
CA SER A 153 16.69 -8.45 2.13
C SER A 153 15.46 -7.53 2.05
N SER A 154 14.28 -8.09 1.80
CA SER A 154 13.03 -7.32 1.78
C SER A 154 12.67 -6.76 3.17
N ILE A 155 12.94 -7.51 4.24
CA ILE A 155 12.74 -7.05 5.62
C ILE A 155 13.65 -5.88 5.96
N VAL A 156 14.91 -5.91 5.53
CA VAL A 156 15.83 -4.79 5.72
C VAL A 156 15.31 -3.53 5.02
N ILE A 157 14.86 -3.65 3.76
CA ILE A 157 14.27 -2.52 3.01
C ILE A 157 13.04 -1.99 3.75
N LEU A 158 12.14 -2.87 4.18
CA LEU A 158 10.95 -2.48 4.94
C LEU A 158 11.31 -1.76 6.25
N THR A 159 12.32 -2.26 6.97
CA THR A 159 12.81 -1.65 8.22
C THR A 159 13.32 -0.23 7.98
N VAL A 160 14.09 -0.03 6.92
CA VAL A 160 14.59 1.29 6.53
C VAL A 160 13.44 2.22 6.17
N CYS A 161 12.49 1.76 5.36
CA CYS A 161 11.32 2.57 4.97
C CYS A 161 10.47 2.96 6.18
N VAL A 162 10.17 2.01 7.08
CA VAL A 162 9.41 2.28 8.31
C VAL A 162 10.20 3.22 9.21
N GLY A 163 11.51 3.00 9.38
CA GLY A 163 12.37 3.87 10.18
C GLY A 163 12.40 5.32 9.68
N ILE A 164 12.53 5.51 8.36
CA ILE A 164 12.44 6.85 7.74
C ILE A 164 11.06 7.46 7.98
N GLY A 165 9.99 6.69 7.79
CA GLY A 165 8.61 7.15 8.04
C GLY A 165 8.42 7.59 9.49
N LEU A 166 8.96 6.83 10.46
CA LEU A 166 8.95 7.18 11.87
C LEU A 166 9.70 8.50 12.16
N LEU A 167 10.90 8.65 11.62
CA LEU A 167 11.69 9.87 11.79
C LEU A 167 10.96 11.08 11.20
N LEU A 168 10.38 10.96 10.00
CA LEU A 168 9.59 12.02 9.38
C LEU A 168 8.34 12.36 10.19
N SER A 169 7.70 11.36 10.83
CA SER A 169 6.52 11.59 11.67
C SER A 169 6.83 12.47 12.89
N LEU A 170 8.05 12.41 13.44
CA LEU A 170 8.47 13.27 14.55
C LEU A 170 8.44 14.76 14.18
N PHE A 171 8.78 15.10 12.94
CA PHE A 171 8.69 16.49 12.47
C PHE A 171 7.24 16.98 12.33
N SER A 172 6.30 16.07 12.17
CA SER A 172 4.86 16.40 12.04
C SER A 172 4.16 16.64 13.38
N ILE A 173 4.78 16.30 14.52
CA ILE A 173 4.18 16.44 15.86
C ILE A 173 3.84 17.91 16.17
N LYS A 174 4.77 18.83 15.94
CA LYS A 174 4.56 20.26 16.23
C LYS A 174 3.42 20.88 15.42
N PRO A 175 3.38 20.76 14.08
CA PRO A 175 2.27 21.30 13.31
C PRO A 175 0.92 20.62 13.61
N LEU A 176 0.90 19.32 13.93
CA LEU A 176 -0.33 18.62 14.29
C LEU A 176 -0.88 19.04 15.65
N ASN A 177 -0.03 19.35 16.63
CA ASN A 177 -0.46 19.84 17.93
C ASN A 177 -0.94 21.31 17.90
N ALA A 178 -0.65 22.02 16.80
CA ALA A 178 -1.10 23.41 16.59
C ALA A 178 -2.45 23.51 15.87
N LEU A 179 -2.97 22.39 15.37
CA LEU A 179 -4.30 22.25 14.76
C LEU A 179 -5.37 22.02 15.81
#